data_b5d5290728a7fe29b35d1041fd7168c6
#
_entry.id   b5d5290728a7fe29b35d1041fd7168c6
#
_cell.length_a   1.000
_cell.length_b   1.000
_cell.length_c   1.000
_cell.angle_alpha   90.00
_cell.angle_beta   90.00
_cell.angle_gamma   90.00
#
_symmetry.space_group_name_H-M   'P 1'
#
loop_
_entity.id
_entity.type
_entity.pdbx_description
1 polymer ?
#
loop_
_entity_poly.entity_id
_entity_poly.type
_entity_poly.pdbx_seq_one_letter_code
_entity_poly.pdbx_strand_id
1 'polypeptide(L)'
;MAPRGLRLGCALHFETFGSFRSSFLLFPPAPRTMPSTTTPADSPAAADVGASPRIESREQDGRRWIVASGRWTTLAMSSAADWQALAKSLDALPRQDDAAWDLRPIAQLDHIGAQLLWERWRHDWPATLELAPRHKAVLDQVAQYTVGTPEEPARTLTERLRDFSHNGPRAMGVVRDFVGLIGQLTIDVGKLLAAPHRGPWRDFSGHLYQFGATALHITALVGLLIGVVLAYLISQQLRQYGAETFVVNILGLSLVRELGPVLAAVLIAGRSGSAITAQIGVMRVTEELDAMRVMGIPHGFRLVMPRVLALAIAMPLISLWTSMAALLGGMLAADAALDISPAYFLSALPRAVPIANLWLATAKSAVFGILIALIGCYFGMKVKPNTESLGRGTTSSVVTSITAVILVDALFAVLFKGIGFRG
;
A
#
# COMPACT_ATOMS: atom_id res chain seq x y z
N MET A 1 50.99 6.32 42.70
CA MET A 1 50.91 7.14 41.45
C MET A 1 49.88 6.52 40.54
N ALA A 2 48.67 7.06 40.49
CA ALA A 2 47.61 6.64 39.60
C ALA A 2 47.64 7.50 38.35
N PRO A 3 47.17 7.01 37.20
CA PRO A 3 46.33 7.82 36.37
C PRO A 3 45.00 7.14 35.92
N ARG A 4 43.98 7.85 36.24
CA ARG A 4 42.82 8.34 35.48
C ARG A 4 42.22 7.44 34.39
N GLY A 5 40.99 7.08 34.68
CA GLY A 5 40.08 6.40 33.80
C GLY A 5 39.56 7.23 32.62
N LEU A 6 39.28 6.54 31.54
CA LEU A 6 38.45 6.99 30.43
C LEU A 6 37.14 6.21 30.47
N ARG A 7 36.07 6.92 30.86
CA ARG A 7 34.69 6.47 30.65
C ARG A 7 34.28 6.86 29.22
N LEU A 8 34.06 5.88 28.35
CA LEU A 8 33.35 6.05 27.10
C LEU A 8 31.86 5.84 27.37
N GLY A 9 31.15 6.97 27.47
CA GLY A 9 29.70 6.98 27.48
C GLY A 9 29.20 6.87 26.05
N CYS A 10 28.55 5.76 25.75
CA CYS A 10 27.72 5.57 24.54
C CYS A 10 26.36 6.24 24.79
N ALA A 11 26.20 7.50 24.38
CA ALA A 11 24.90 8.15 24.28
C ALA A 11 24.42 7.98 22.83
N LEU A 12 23.53 7.05 22.63
CA LEU A 12 22.73 6.96 21.41
C LEU A 12 21.73 8.13 21.38
N HIS A 13 22.03 9.12 20.58
CA HIS A 13 21.11 10.21 20.22
C HIS A 13 19.95 9.65 19.38
N PHE A 14 18.79 9.54 20.00
CA PHE A 14 17.50 9.37 19.38
C PHE A 14 16.88 10.76 19.18
N GLU A 15 17.31 11.49 18.16
CA GLU A 15 16.68 12.72 17.73
C GLU A 15 16.54 12.69 16.20
N THR A 16 15.36 12.29 15.71
CA THR A 16 14.76 12.80 14.47
C THR A 16 13.35 12.24 14.31
N PHE A 17 12.43 12.67 15.19
CA PHE A 17 10.99 12.64 14.91
C PHE A 17 10.34 13.87 15.59
N GLY A 18 10.49 15.02 14.98
CA GLY A 18 9.92 16.24 15.50
C GLY A 18 10.04 17.42 14.56
N SER A 19 9.42 17.37 13.37
CA SER A 19 9.19 18.58 12.60
C SER A 19 8.08 18.35 11.55
N PHE A 20 6.83 18.25 12.06
CA PHE A 20 5.64 18.42 11.21
C PHE A 20 4.53 19.06 12.05
N ARG A 21 4.84 20.25 12.59
CA ARG A 21 3.83 21.11 13.21
C ARG A 21 4.22 22.56 12.92
N SER A 22 3.66 23.14 11.86
CA SER A 22 3.37 24.56 11.72
C SER A 22 3.26 24.95 10.24
N SER A 23 2.07 24.82 9.66
CA SER A 23 1.61 25.63 8.53
C SER A 23 0.10 25.45 8.37
N PHE A 24 -0.66 25.83 9.39
CA PHE A 24 -2.10 26.02 9.27
C PHE A 24 -2.50 27.17 10.19
N LEU A 25 -2.24 28.40 9.76
CA LEU A 25 -2.89 29.61 10.31
C LEU A 25 -2.67 30.75 9.34
N LEU A 26 -3.68 31.00 8.49
CA LEU A 26 -3.94 32.32 7.90
C LEU A 26 -5.38 32.29 7.36
N PHE A 27 -6.36 32.51 8.26
CA PHE A 27 -7.65 33.05 7.92
C PHE A 27 -7.86 34.31 8.76
N PRO A 28 -8.30 35.44 8.16
CA PRO A 28 -8.52 36.68 8.88
C PRO A 28 -9.77 36.63 9.75
N PRO A 29 -9.85 37.42 10.85
CA PRO A 29 -11.01 37.42 11.76
C PRO A 29 -12.21 38.15 11.14
N ALA A 30 -13.38 37.55 11.27
CA ALA A 30 -14.67 38.12 10.93
C ALA A 30 -15.10 39.23 11.96
N PRO A 31 -15.88 40.26 11.53
CA PRO A 31 -16.23 41.40 12.36
C PRO A 31 -17.31 41.09 13.42
N ARG A 32 -17.14 41.74 14.56
CA ARG A 32 -18.07 41.75 15.68
C ARG A 32 -19.28 42.63 15.40
N THR A 33 -20.36 42.25 16.08
CA THR A 33 -21.58 43.01 16.47
C THR A 33 -22.85 42.76 15.66
N MET A 34 -23.77 42.04 16.30
CA MET A 34 -25.21 42.27 16.11
C MET A 34 -25.92 42.35 17.47
N PRO A 35 -26.97 43.17 17.56
CA PRO A 35 -27.57 43.54 18.82
C PRO A 35 -28.64 42.56 19.33
N SER A 36 -28.80 42.55 20.64
CA SER A 36 -29.83 41.89 21.39
C SER A 36 -31.26 42.33 21.03
N THR A 37 -32.14 41.39 20.69
CA THR A 37 -33.59 41.59 20.74
C THR A 37 -34.27 40.44 21.46
N THR A 38 -34.80 40.78 22.61
CA THR A 38 -36.03 40.36 23.36
C THR A 38 -36.66 38.99 23.04
N THR A 39 -36.71 38.20 24.09
CA THR A 39 -37.53 36.99 24.34
C THR A 39 -39.05 37.27 24.18
N PRO A 40 -39.82 36.26 23.75
CA PRO A 40 -40.95 35.85 24.57
C PRO A 40 -40.87 34.38 25.01
N ALA A 41 -41.33 34.20 26.22
CA ALA A 41 -41.50 32.95 26.92
C ALA A 41 -42.56 32.07 26.26
N ASP A 42 -42.18 30.81 26.01
CA ASP A 42 -42.93 29.61 26.25
C ASP A 42 -42.00 28.43 25.92
N SER A 43 -41.40 27.85 26.93
CA SER A 43 -40.52 26.72 26.81
C SER A 43 -41.08 25.57 27.66
N PRO A 44 -41.45 24.44 27.06
CA PRO A 44 -41.59 23.21 27.81
C PRO A 44 -40.21 22.63 28.08
N ALA A 45 -39.93 22.39 29.38
CA ALA A 45 -38.90 21.54 29.97
C ALA A 45 -37.50 21.59 29.30
N ALA A 46 -36.55 22.20 30.03
CA ALA A 46 -35.13 22.20 29.75
C ALA A 46 -34.61 20.75 29.52
N ALA A 47 -34.59 20.30 28.26
CA ALA A 47 -33.89 19.12 27.86
C ALA A 47 -32.39 19.43 27.93
N ASP A 48 -31.67 18.59 28.61
CA ASP A 48 -30.23 18.60 28.91
C ASP A 48 -29.39 18.93 27.67
N VAL A 49 -28.97 20.17 27.51
CA VAL A 49 -28.30 20.74 26.31
C VAL A 49 -26.91 20.14 26.08
N GLY A 50 -26.48 19.20 26.93
CA GLY A 50 -25.16 18.56 26.89
C GLY A 50 -25.16 17.05 26.69
N ALA A 51 -26.30 16.38 26.60
CA ALA A 51 -26.37 14.92 26.62
C ALA A 51 -25.95 14.26 25.28
N SER A 52 -25.13 13.20 25.38
CA SER A 52 -24.80 12.27 24.27
C SER A 52 -26.08 11.69 23.65
N PRO A 53 -26.07 11.26 22.38
CA PRO A 53 -27.22 10.67 21.71
C PRO A 53 -27.67 9.39 22.45
N ARG A 54 -28.95 9.28 22.72
CA ARG A 54 -29.56 8.13 23.41
C ARG A 54 -30.81 7.65 22.68
N ILE A 55 -31.07 6.37 22.77
CA ILE A 55 -32.28 5.72 22.25
C ILE A 55 -32.90 4.90 23.38
N GLU A 56 -34.19 5.11 23.60
CA GLU A 56 -34.99 4.37 24.58
C GLU A 56 -36.21 3.78 23.89
N SER A 57 -36.59 2.57 24.26
CA SER A 57 -37.87 1.99 23.84
C SER A 57 -38.89 2.11 24.97
N ARG A 58 -40.08 2.69 24.70
CA ARG A 58 -41.19 2.80 25.63
C ARG A 58 -42.43 2.14 25.03
N GLU A 59 -43.22 1.52 25.84
CA GLU A 59 -44.53 0.99 25.45
C GLU A 59 -45.61 1.97 25.91
N GLN A 60 -46.37 2.55 24.98
CA GLN A 60 -47.43 3.49 25.25
C GLN A 60 -48.64 3.13 24.36
N ASP A 61 -49.82 3.02 24.97
CA ASP A 61 -51.09 2.67 24.28
C ASP A 61 -51.01 1.34 23.47
N GLY A 62 -50.30 0.32 23.99
CA GLY A 62 -50.13 -0.96 23.33
C GLY A 62 -49.26 -0.91 22.08
N ARG A 63 -48.60 0.21 21.82
CA ARG A 63 -47.62 0.38 20.73
C ARG A 63 -46.26 0.65 21.32
N ARG A 64 -45.23 0.11 20.63
CA ARG A 64 -43.82 0.35 20.99
C ARG A 64 -43.37 1.67 20.35
N TRP A 65 -42.95 2.61 21.18
CA TRP A 65 -42.34 3.87 20.78
C TRP A 65 -40.81 3.80 20.95
N ILE A 66 -40.07 4.22 19.94
CA ILE A 66 -38.63 4.42 20.00
C ILE A 66 -38.40 5.93 20.11
N VAL A 67 -37.91 6.36 21.26
CA VAL A 67 -37.65 7.75 21.57
C VAL A 67 -36.16 8.01 21.42
N ALA A 68 -35.77 8.88 20.47
CA ALA A 68 -34.41 9.35 20.30
C ALA A 68 -34.26 10.72 20.99
N SER A 69 -33.21 10.87 21.81
CA SER A 69 -32.96 12.08 22.60
C SER A 69 -31.48 12.48 22.56
N GLY A 70 -31.18 13.72 23.00
CA GLY A 70 -29.82 14.24 23.05
C GLY A 70 -29.37 14.90 21.75
N ARG A 71 -28.04 15.01 21.56
CA ARG A 71 -27.42 15.65 20.39
C ARG A 71 -26.95 14.62 19.40
N TRP A 72 -27.57 14.56 18.24
CA TRP A 72 -27.25 13.68 17.12
C TRP A 72 -26.37 14.41 16.10
N THR A 73 -25.17 14.76 16.56
CA THR A 73 -24.21 15.51 15.75
C THR A 73 -22.86 14.78 15.69
N THR A 74 -22.12 14.96 14.61
CA THR A 74 -20.77 14.42 14.43
C THR A 74 -19.87 14.67 15.64
N LEU A 75 -19.95 15.86 16.22
CA LEU A 75 -19.15 16.23 17.39
C LEU A 75 -19.55 15.41 18.63
N ALA A 76 -20.85 15.21 18.88
CA ALA A 76 -21.32 14.42 20.01
C ALA A 76 -21.06 12.92 19.86
N MET A 77 -20.87 12.45 18.63
CA MET A 77 -20.56 11.05 18.29
C MET A 77 -19.06 10.80 18.01
N SER A 78 -18.20 11.80 18.20
CA SER A 78 -16.76 11.68 17.90
C SER A 78 -15.97 10.83 18.90
N SER A 79 -16.49 10.61 20.11
CA SER A 79 -15.91 9.71 21.10
C SER A 79 -16.18 8.25 20.72
N ALA A 80 -15.14 7.42 20.75
CA ALA A 80 -15.29 5.98 20.48
C ALA A 80 -16.25 5.29 21.46
N ALA A 81 -16.31 5.76 22.71
CA ALA A 81 -17.21 5.24 23.74
C ALA A 81 -18.68 5.57 23.45
N ASP A 82 -18.97 6.83 23.08
CA ASP A 82 -20.33 7.26 22.75
C ASP A 82 -20.84 6.58 21.47
N TRP A 83 -19.96 6.44 20.46
CA TRP A 83 -20.27 5.71 19.23
C TRP A 83 -20.61 4.24 19.49
N GLN A 84 -19.77 3.53 20.29
CA GLN A 84 -20.02 2.12 20.62
C GLN A 84 -21.30 1.93 21.42
N ALA A 85 -21.60 2.85 22.37
CA ALA A 85 -22.83 2.81 23.15
C ALA A 85 -24.06 3.02 22.24
N LEU A 86 -24.01 4.00 21.33
CA LEU A 86 -25.07 4.29 20.38
C LEU A 86 -25.27 3.12 19.39
N ALA A 87 -24.21 2.60 18.81
CA ALA A 87 -24.26 1.46 17.88
C ALA A 87 -24.88 0.22 18.57
N LYS A 88 -24.47 -0.08 19.79
CA LYS A 88 -25.05 -1.18 20.58
C LYS A 88 -26.54 -0.98 20.89
N SER A 89 -26.96 0.26 21.20
CA SER A 89 -28.36 0.56 21.43
C SER A 89 -29.23 0.48 20.18
N LEU A 90 -28.66 0.90 19.01
CA LEU A 90 -29.28 0.73 17.69
C LEU A 90 -29.43 -0.73 17.28
N ASP A 91 -28.41 -1.55 17.51
CA ASP A 91 -28.43 -2.99 17.20
C ASP A 91 -29.39 -3.78 18.12
N ALA A 92 -29.56 -3.32 19.35
CA ALA A 92 -30.47 -3.94 20.32
C ALA A 92 -31.96 -3.70 20.01
N LEU A 93 -32.27 -2.73 19.13
CA LEU A 93 -33.65 -2.46 18.74
C LEU A 93 -34.16 -3.62 17.84
N PRO A 94 -35.38 -4.13 18.11
CA PRO A 94 -35.99 -5.15 17.27
C PRO A 94 -36.14 -4.63 15.83
N ARG A 95 -35.90 -5.52 14.87
CA ARG A 95 -35.96 -5.23 13.43
C ARG A 95 -37.41 -5.21 12.88
N GLN A 96 -38.41 -4.93 13.71
CA GLN A 96 -39.82 -4.91 13.30
C GLN A 96 -40.21 -3.56 12.71
N ASP A 97 -40.84 -3.58 11.55
CA ASP A 97 -41.23 -2.40 10.74
C ASP A 97 -42.38 -1.57 11.35
N ASP A 98 -43.02 -1.99 12.46
CA ASP A 98 -44.21 -1.35 13.07
C ASP A 98 -43.92 -0.45 14.29
N ALA A 99 -42.66 -0.13 14.56
CA ALA A 99 -42.33 0.76 15.69
C ALA A 99 -42.60 2.22 15.36
N ALA A 100 -43.30 2.91 16.25
CA ALA A 100 -43.45 4.36 16.17
C ALA A 100 -42.17 5.07 16.66
N TRP A 101 -41.80 6.15 16.00
CA TRP A 101 -40.59 6.92 16.34
C TRP A 101 -40.92 8.32 16.82
N ASP A 102 -40.36 8.72 17.98
CA ASP A 102 -40.44 10.09 18.51
C ASP A 102 -39.03 10.72 18.52
N LEU A 103 -38.80 11.68 17.63
CA LEU A 103 -37.57 12.45 17.50
C LEU A 103 -37.71 13.88 18.09
N ARG A 104 -38.81 14.24 18.70
CA ARG A 104 -39.01 15.58 19.30
C ARG A 104 -38.00 15.90 20.38
N PRO A 105 -37.54 14.92 21.23
CA PRO A 105 -36.53 15.17 22.25
C PRO A 105 -35.10 15.34 21.72
N ILE A 106 -34.87 15.23 20.40
CA ILE A 106 -33.58 15.52 19.81
C ILE A 106 -33.29 17.02 19.90
N ALA A 107 -32.21 17.39 20.58
CA ALA A 107 -31.80 18.78 20.74
C ALA A 107 -31.19 19.35 19.46
N GLN A 108 -30.29 18.58 18.81
CA GLN A 108 -29.61 18.93 17.56
C GLN A 108 -29.47 17.69 16.69
N LEU A 109 -29.74 17.83 15.38
CA LEU A 109 -29.61 16.78 14.37
C LEU A 109 -28.80 17.34 13.22
N ASP A 110 -27.65 16.67 12.88
CA ASP A 110 -26.88 16.98 11.68
C ASP A 110 -27.10 15.90 10.61
N HIS A 111 -26.43 16.07 9.45
CA HIS A 111 -26.56 15.14 8.34
C HIS A 111 -26.08 13.71 8.68
N ILE A 112 -25.08 13.55 9.54
CA ILE A 112 -24.56 12.22 9.96
C ILE A 112 -25.55 11.55 10.90
N GLY A 113 -26.10 12.29 11.88
CA GLY A 113 -27.15 11.76 12.74
C GLY A 113 -28.44 11.39 11.97
N ALA A 114 -28.81 12.23 10.99
CA ALA A 114 -29.93 11.95 10.10
C ALA A 114 -29.65 10.71 9.19
N GLN A 115 -28.43 10.55 8.67
CA GLN A 115 -28.03 9.40 7.87
C GLN A 115 -28.12 8.08 8.65
N LEU A 116 -27.69 8.08 9.92
CA LEU A 116 -27.79 6.90 10.79
C LEU A 116 -29.24 6.48 11.02
N LEU A 117 -30.14 7.42 11.22
CA LEU A 117 -31.58 7.15 11.35
C LEU A 117 -32.15 6.63 10.04
N TRP A 118 -31.77 7.23 8.90
CA TRP A 118 -32.22 6.86 7.57
C TRP A 118 -31.75 5.44 7.18
N GLU A 119 -30.51 5.09 7.46
CA GLU A 119 -29.98 3.72 7.28
C GLU A 119 -30.70 2.71 8.18
N ARG A 120 -30.99 3.11 9.43
CA ARG A 120 -31.73 2.24 10.34
C ARG A 120 -33.14 1.94 9.85
N TRP A 121 -33.79 2.90 9.21
CA TRP A 121 -35.12 2.77 8.58
C TRP A 121 -35.04 2.07 7.20
N ARG A 122 -33.90 1.61 6.77
CA ARG A 122 -33.70 0.97 5.47
C ARG A 122 -34.15 1.81 4.28
N HIS A 123 -33.97 3.12 4.36
CA HIS A 123 -34.34 4.10 3.36
C HIS A 123 -35.85 4.19 3.12
N ASP A 124 -36.67 3.83 4.11
CA ASP A 124 -38.11 3.99 4.09
C ASP A 124 -38.58 4.71 5.37
N TRP A 125 -39.63 5.51 5.22
CA TRP A 125 -40.17 6.30 6.34
C TRP A 125 -40.97 5.42 7.31
N PRO A 126 -40.79 5.56 8.64
CA PRO A 126 -41.62 4.86 9.60
C PRO A 126 -43.08 5.23 9.46
N ALA A 127 -43.98 4.28 9.63
CA ALA A 127 -45.44 4.51 9.51
C ALA A 127 -45.95 5.57 10.50
N THR A 128 -45.32 5.70 11.66
CA THR A 128 -45.65 6.74 12.67
C THR A 128 -44.36 7.42 13.10
N LEU A 129 -44.20 8.70 12.75
CA LEU A 129 -43.01 9.50 13.04
C LEU A 129 -43.41 10.86 13.60
N GLU A 130 -42.98 11.15 14.83
CA GLU A 130 -43.12 12.46 15.45
C GLU A 130 -41.77 13.16 15.50
N LEU A 131 -41.67 14.33 14.86
CA LEU A 131 -40.44 15.11 14.77
C LEU A 131 -40.67 16.61 14.76
N ALA A 132 -39.67 17.37 15.19
CA ALA A 132 -39.72 18.83 15.11
C ALA A 132 -39.53 19.29 13.63
N PRO A 133 -40.21 20.37 13.21
CA PRO A 133 -40.14 20.88 11.82
C PRO A 133 -38.70 21.14 11.34
N ARG A 134 -37.81 21.59 12.23
CA ARG A 134 -36.41 21.85 11.95
C ARG A 134 -35.62 20.56 11.57
N HIS A 135 -35.97 19.41 12.15
CA HIS A 135 -35.31 18.14 11.90
C HIS A 135 -35.82 17.48 10.61
N LYS A 136 -37.08 17.82 10.22
CA LYS A 136 -37.67 17.31 8.99
C LYS A 136 -36.86 17.73 7.76
N ALA A 137 -36.44 18.99 7.68
CA ALA A 137 -35.67 19.50 6.55
C ALA A 137 -34.36 18.75 6.37
N VAL A 138 -33.66 18.39 7.45
CA VAL A 138 -32.41 17.64 7.40
C VAL A 138 -32.64 16.19 6.93
N LEU A 139 -33.69 15.54 7.46
CA LEU A 139 -34.05 14.17 7.05
C LEU A 139 -34.56 14.11 5.62
N ASP A 140 -35.38 15.07 5.17
CA ASP A 140 -35.85 15.17 3.78
C ASP A 140 -34.66 15.33 2.82
N GLN A 141 -33.66 16.14 3.21
CA GLN A 141 -32.43 16.31 2.43
C GLN A 141 -31.61 15.02 2.35
N VAL A 142 -31.45 14.31 3.47
CA VAL A 142 -30.76 13.01 3.48
C VAL A 142 -31.54 12.00 2.64
N ALA A 143 -32.87 11.92 2.78
CA ALA A 143 -33.68 11.00 1.97
C ALA A 143 -33.59 11.27 0.48
N GLN A 144 -33.52 12.55 0.08
CA GLN A 144 -33.40 12.95 -1.33
C GLN A 144 -32.04 12.60 -1.95
N TYR A 145 -30.94 12.73 -1.18
CA TYR A 145 -29.57 12.56 -1.71
C TYR A 145 -28.94 11.22 -1.36
N THR A 146 -29.54 10.44 -0.45
CA THR A 146 -29.09 9.08 -0.19
C THR A 146 -29.59 8.16 -1.29
N VAL A 147 -28.80 7.98 -2.31
CA VAL A 147 -29.00 6.90 -3.27
C VAL A 147 -28.69 5.61 -2.54
N GLY A 148 -29.71 4.75 -2.33
CA GLY A 148 -29.50 3.43 -1.75
C GLY A 148 -28.37 2.74 -2.49
N THR A 149 -27.37 2.24 -1.76
CA THR A 149 -26.35 1.37 -2.36
C THR A 149 -27.12 0.25 -3.04
N PRO A 150 -27.01 0.09 -4.37
CA PRO A 150 -27.65 -1.03 -5.04
C PRO A 150 -27.11 -2.30 -4.34
N GLU A 151 -27.97 -3.14 -3.81
CA GLU A 151 -27.57 -4.50 -3.42
C GLU A 151 -26.91 -5.09 -4.64
N GLU A 152 -25.57 -5.26 -4.62
CA GLU A 152 -24.88 -5.97 -5.69
C GLU A 152 -25.47 -7.38 -5.74
N PRO A 153 -26.26 -7.71 -6.77
CA PRO A 153 -26.82 -9.04 -6.90
C PRO A 153 -25.65 -10.02 -6.91
N ALA A 154 -25.78 -11.13 -6.17
CA ALA A 154 -24.76 -12.16 -6.12
C ALA A 154 -24.37 -12.54 -7.54
N ARG A 155 -23.19 -12.08 -7.99
CA ARG A 155 -22.72 -12.21 -9.38
C ARG A 155 -22.63 -13.70 -9.72
N THR A 156 -23.46 -14.14 -10.64
CA THR A 156 -23.43 -15.50 -11.18
C THR A 156 -22.11 -15.75 -11.92
N LEU A 157 -21.66 -17.01 -11.97
CA LEU A 157 -20.44 -17.40 -12.70
C LEU A 157 -20.48 -16.95 -14.17
N THR A 158 -21.65 -16.92 -14.79
CA THR A 158 -21.88 -16.43 -16.16
C THR A 158 -21.65 -14.95 -16.30
N GLU A 159 -22.00 -14.14 -15.30
CA GLU A 159 -21.72 -12.70 -15.29
C GLU A 159 -20.23 -12.42 -15.07
N ARG A 160 -19.55 -13.20 -14.21
CA ARG A 160 -18.09 -13.11 -14.07
C ARG A 160 -17.36 -13.46 -15.38
N LEU A 161 -17.81 -14.46 -16.11
CA LEU A 161 -17.25 -14.81 -17.43
C LEU A 161 -17.56 -13.74 -18.48
N ARG A 162 -18.73 -13.11 -18.43
CA ARG A 162 -19.12 -12.02 -19.32
C ARG A 162 -18.31 -10.75 -19.00
N ASP A 163 -18.08 -10.43 -17.72
CA ASP A 163 -17.19 -9.34 -17.29
C ASP A 163 -15.74 -9.60 -17.72
N PHE A 164 -15.30 -10.85 -17.72
CA PHE A 164 -13.98 -11.23 -18.23
C PHE A 164 -13.88 -10.99 -19.75
N SER A 165 -14.93 -11.29 -20.52
CA SER A 165 -14.96 -11.01 -21.96
C SER A 165 -15.07 -9.52 -22.28
N HIS A 166 -15.78 -8.73 -21.47
CA HIS A 166 -15.87 -7.28 -21.59
C HIS A 166 -14.59 -6.55 -21.16
N ASN A 167 -13.79 -7.14 -20.27
CA ASN A 167 -12.49 -6.63 -19.85
C ASN A 167 -11.36 -7.02 -20.83
N GLY A 168 -11.59 -7.97 -21.74
CA GLY A 168 -10.62 -8.38 -22.75
C GLY A 168 -10.09 -7.22 -23.60
N PRO A 169 -10.92 -6.33 -24.16
CA PRO A 169 -10.47 -5.17 -24.93
C PRO A 169 -9.67 -4.16 -24.08
N ARG A 170 -10.02 -4.01 -22.79
CA ARG A 170 -9.26 -3.15 -21.85
C ARG A 170 -7.90 -3.75 -21.50
N ALA A 171 -7.83 -5.07 -21.26
CA ALA A 171 -6.59 -5.79 -21.03
C ALA A 171 -5.68 -5.73 -22.27
N MET A 172 -6.24 -5.90 -23.48
CA MET A 172 -5.49 -5.75 -24.72
C MET A 172 -4.95 -4.33 -24.91
N GLY A 173 -5.71 -3.30 -24.52
CA GLY A 173 -5.25 -1.91 -24.50
C GLY A 173 -4.04 -1.71 -23.56
N VAL A 174 -4.10 -2.30 -22.37
CA VAL A 174 -2.98 -2.26 -21.39
C VAL A 174 -1.73 -2.92 -21.96
N VAL A 175 -1.87 -4.10 -22.56
CA VAL A 175 -0.74 -4.82 -23.19
C VAL A 175 -0.16 -4.02 -24.34
N ARG A 176 -1.00 -3.44 -25.21
CA ARG A 176 -0.53 -2.61 -26.33
C ARG A 176 0.23 -1.38 -25.86
N ASP A 177 -0.28 -0.68 -24.85
CA ASP A 177 0.38 0.51 -24.27
C ASP A 177 1.72 0.13 -23.64
N PHE A 178 1.78 -1.02 -22.96
CA PHE A 178 3.02 -1.52 -22.33
C PHE A 178 4.05 -1.93 -23.38
N VAL A 179 3.63 -2.62 -24.43
CA VAL A 179 4.50 -2.95 -25.59
C VAL A 179 4.99 -1.68 -26.28
N GLY A 180 4.12 -0.67 -26.43
CA GLY A 180 4.50 0.64 -26.95
C GLY A 180 5.58 1.32 -26.09
N LEU A 181 5.47 1.21 -24.76
CA LEU A 181 6.48 1.75 -23.83
C LEU A 181 7.83 1.03 -23.98
N ILE A 182 7.82 -0.30 -24.14
CA ILE A 182 9.04 -1.08 -24.41
C ILE A 182 9.67 -0.67 -25.74
N GLY A 183 8.85 -0.52 -26.78
CA GLY A 183 9.32 -0.07 -28.11
C GLY A 183 9.96 1.33 -28.04
N GLN A 184 9.31 2.26 -27.34
CA GLN A 184 9.86 3.60 -27.12
C GLN A 184 11.17 3.55 -26.36
N LEU A 185 11.27 2.75 -25.29
CA LEU A 185 12.50 2.55 -24.53
C LEU A 185 13.63 2.02 -25.43
N THR A 186 13.34 1.04 -26.28
CA THR A 186 14.34 0.46 -27.21
C THR A 186 14.88 1.51 -28.16
N ILE A 187 14.00 2.36 -28.71
CA ILE A 187 14.39 3.49 -29.59
C ILE A 187 15.24 4.50 -28.81
N ASP A 188 14.84 4.83 -27.57
CA ASP A 188 15.55 5.81 -26.77
C ASP A 188 16.92 5.32 -26.30
N VAL A 189 17.05 4.01 -25.97
CA VAL A 189 18.34 3.37 -25.72
C VAL A 189 19.21 3.34 -26.99
N GLY A 190 18.62 3.08 -28.14
CA GLY A 190 19.33 3.18 -29.42
C GLY A 190 19.89 4.57 -29.69
N LYS A 191 19.10 5.63 -29.43
CA LYS A 191 19.57 7.02 -29.51
C LYS A 191 20.70 7.33 -28.52
N LEU A 192 20.60 6.78 -27.29
CA LEU A 192 21.64 6.93 -26.29
C LEU A 192 22.97 6.28 -26.74
N LEU A 193 22.90 5.08 -27.31
CA LEU A 193 24.09 4.38 -27.83
C LEU A 193 24.72 5.12 -29.03
N ALA A 194 23.88 5.73 -29.87
CA ALA A 194 24.35 6.54 -30.99
C ALA A 194 24.98 7.89 -30.58
N ALA A 195 24.52 8.46 -29.45
CA ALA A 195 25.03 9.76 -28.96
C ALA A 195 25.14 9.75 -27.41
N PRO A 196 26.12 9.03 -26.84
CA PRO A 196 26.23 8.83 -25.38
C PRO A 196 26.47 10.13 -24.60
N HIS A 197 27.09 11.15 -25.23
CA HIS A 197 27.33 12.46 -24.62
C HIS A 197 26.03 13.27 -24.35
N ARG A 198 24.92 12.94 -25.03
CA ARG A 198 23.61 13.60 -24.83
C ARG A 198 22.72 12.90 -23.83
N GLY A 199 23.23 11.83 -23.20
CA GLY A 199 22.48 11.04 -22.21
C GLY A 199 22.18 11.83 -20.93
N PRO A 200 21.06 11.52 -20.24
CA PRO A 200 20.70 12.14 -18.96
C PRO A 200 21.49 11.51 -17.79
N TRP A 201 22.83 11.56 -17.85
CA TRP A 201 23.71 10.87 -16.90
C TRP A 201 23.56 11.36 -15.46
N ARG A 202 23.20 12.63 -15.26
CA ARG A 202 22.97 13.19 -13.93
C ARG A 202 21.72 12.58 -13.28
N ASP A 203 20.64 12.42 -14.04
CA ASP A 203 19.41 11.80 -13.58
C ASP A 203 19.62 10.30 -13.33
N PHE A 204 20.35 9.63 -14.24
CA PHE A 204 20.73 8.25 -14.09
C PHE A 204 21.54 7.99 -12.80
N SER A 205 22.59 8.77 -12.53
CA SER A 205 23.39 8.59 -11.32
C SER A 205 22.62 8.88 -10.04
N GLY A 206 21.73 9.89 -10.05
CA GLY A 206 20.82 10.18 -8.95
C GLY A 206 19.85 9.02 -8.66
N HIS A 207 19.24 8.46 -9.69
CA HIS A 207 18.36 7.30 -9.56
C HIS A 207 19.11 6.04 -9.13
N LEU A 208 20.32 5.80 -9.67
CA LEU A 208 21.15 4.67 -9.27
C LEU A 208 21.48 4.70 -7.78
N TYR A 209 21.85 5.87 -7.25
CA TYR A 209 22.08 6.05 -5.82
C TYR A 209 20.80 5.85 -5.01
N GLN A 210 19.70 6.48 -5.43
CA GLN A 210 18.42 6.44 -4.72
C GLN A 210 17.83 5.02 -4.66
N PHE A 211 17.89 4.26 -5.75
CA PHE A 211 17.31 2.91 -5.82
C PHE A 211 18.28 1.84 -5.30
N GLY A 212 19.60 2.04 -5.47
CA GLY A 212 20.64 1.11 -5.09
C GLY A 212 21.02 1.23 -3.61
N ALA A 213 21.74 2.32 -3.25
CA ALA A 213 22.37 2.44 -1.95
C ALA A 213 21.39 2.39 -0.77
N THR A 214 20.22 3.03 -0.93
CA THR A 214 19.23 3.09 0.13
C THR A 214 18.50 1.76 0.39
N ALA A 215 18.56 0.80 -0.52
CA ALA A 215 17.93 -0.50 -0.39
C ALA A 215 18.83 -1.55 0.30
N LEU A 216 20.14 -1.34 0.33
CA LEU A 216 21.13 -2.34 0.76
C LEU A 216 20.90 -2.84 2.19
N HIS A 217 20.56 -1.95 3.13
CA HIS A 217 20.37 -2.33 4.53
C HIS A 217 19.17 -3.27 4.73
N ILE A 218 18.04 -2.95 4.09
CA ILE A 218 16.82 -3.75 4.22
C ILE A 218 16.99 -5.09 3.52
N THR A 219 17.57 -5.10 2.32
CA THR A 219 17.78 -6.33 1.55
C THR A 219 18.80 -7.25 2.21
N ALA A 220 19.85 -6.72 2.85
CA ALA A 220 20.79 -7.49 3.64
C ALA A 220 20.12 -8.13 4.85
N LEU A 221 19.36 -7.35 5.63
CA LEU A 221 18.68 -7.86 6.82
C LEU A 221 17.69 -8.98 6.46
N VAL A 222 16.82 -8.74 5.47
CA VAL A 222 15.83 -9.73 5.04
C VAL A 222 16.52 -10.96 4.45
N GLY A 223 17.56 -10.77 3.62
CA GLY A 223 18.34 -11.87 3.06
C GLY A 223 18.95 -12.74 4.15
N LEU A 224 19.62 -12.12 5.14
CA LEU A 224 20.25 -12.83 6.25
C LEU A 224 19.21 -13.65 7.04
N LEU A 225 18.09 -13.05 7.43
CA LEU A 225 17.04 -13.75 8.19
C LEU A 225 16.45 -14.92 7.41
N ILE A 226 16.18 -14.75 6.11
CA ILE A 226 15.67 -15.83 5.26
C ILE A 226 16.72 -16.94 5.10
N GLY A 227 18.00 -16.59 4.96
CA GLY A 227 19.10 -17.55 4.94
C GLY A 227 19.13 -18.40 6.22
N VAL A 228 18.99 -17.78 7.39
CA VAL A 228 18.92 -18.48 8.69
C VAL A 228 17.75 -19.44 8.72
N VAL A 229 16.55 -18.97 8.39
CA VAL A 229 15.32 -19.80 8.44
C VAL A 229 15.41 -20.98 7.48
N LEU A 230 15.85 -20.76 6.25
CA LEU A 230 15.98 -21.84 5.27
C LEU A 230 17.04 -22.87 5.66
N ALA A 231 18.20 -22.42 6.14
CA ALA A 231 19.22 -23.33 6.62
C ALA A 231 18.71 -24.19 7.76
N TYR A 232 18.01 -23.61 8.72
CA TYR A 232 17.43 -24.35 9.84
C TYR A 232 16.40 -25.38 9.38
N LEU A 233 15.47 -25.01 8.49
CA LEU A 233 14.46 -25.91 7.96
C LEU A 233 15.07 -27.07 7.13
N ILE A 234 16.02 -26.74 6.25
CA ILE A 234 16.70 -27.74 5.41
C ILE A 234 17.55 -28.68 6.30
N SER A 235 18.23 -28.14 7.31
CA SER A 235 19.01 -28.91 8.25
C SER A 235 18.19 -29.97 8.99
N GLN A 236 16.99 -29.58 9.46
CA GLN A 236 16.09 -30.54 10.12
C GLN A 236 15.66 -31.69 9.20
N GLN A 237 15.34 -31.38 7.95
CA GLN A 237 14.92 -32.39 6.97
C GLN A 237 16.09 -33.33 6.60
N LEU A 238 17.26 -32.79 6.32
CA LEU A 238 18.42 -33.58 5.91
C LEU A 238 18.96 -34.45 7.03
N ARG A 239 18.87 -34.00 8.29
CA ARG A 239 19.25 -34.78 9.47
C ARG A 239 18.46 -36.09 9.60
N GLN A 240 17.18 -36.08 9.26
CA GLN A 240 16.31 -37.27 9.28
C GLN A 240 16.76 -38.35 8.28
N TYR A 241 17.45 -37.96 7.21
CA TYR A 241 17.92 -38.86 6.15
C TYR A 241 19.43 -39.12 6.17
N GLY A 242 20.15 -38.56 7.17
CA GLY A 242 21.62 -38.70 7.24
C GLY A 242 22.35 -38.01 6.09
N ALA A 243 21.72 -36.99 5.48
CA ALA A 243 22.21 -36.33 4.26
C ALA A 243 22.73 -34.89 4.55
N GLU A 244 23.24 -34.65 5.72
CA GLU A 244 23.65 -33.31 6.24
C GLU A 244 24.68 -32.61 5.36
N THR A 245 25.58 -33.37 4.72
CA THR A 245 26.61 -32.84 3.82
C THR A 245 26.07 -32.11 2.59
N PHE A 246 24.82 -32.41 2.20
CA PHE A 246 24.16 -31.74 1.05
C PHE A 246 23.55 -30.37 1.37
N VAL A 247 23.54 -29.95 2.65
CA VAL A 247 22.97 -28.65 3.07
C VAL A 247 23.61 -27.50 2.27
N VAL A 248 24.94 -27.48 2.11
CA VAL A 248 25.64 -26.43 1.38
C VAL A 248 25.22 -26.37 -0.09
N ASN A 249 25.02 -27.55 -0.72
CA ASN A 249 24.63 -27.65 -2.11
C ASN A 249 23.22 -27.09 -2.34
N ILE A 250 22.26 -27.52 -1.52
CA ILE A 250 20.86 -27.12 -1.65
C ILE A 250 20.69 -25.62 -1.31
N LEU A 251 21.26 -25.19 -0.18
CA LEU A 251 21.21 -23.79 0.23
C LEU A 251 21.89 -22.88 -0.78
N GLY A 252 23.13 -23.21 -1.16
CA GLY A 252 23.91 -22.39 -2.08
C GLY A 252 23.19 -22.21 -3.41
N LEU A 253 22.72 -23.32 -4.02
CA LEU A 253 22.03 -23.27 -5.30
C LEU A 253 20.69 -22.51 -5.19
N SER A 254 19.87 -22.78 -4.17
CA SER A 254 18.57 -22.15 -3.97
C SER A 254 18.70 -20.64 -3.71
N LEU A 255 19.65 -20.24 -2.85
CA LEU A 255 19.84 -18.83 -2.50
C LEU A 255 20.43 -18.02 -3.65
N VAL A 256 21.47 -18.53 -4.31
CA VAL A 256 22.14 -17.77 -5.36
C VAL A 256 21.32 -17.72 -6.65
N ARG A 257 20.73 -18.85 -7.06
CA ARG A 257 20.05 -18.97 -8.35
C ARG A 257 18.66 -18.38 -8.35
N GLU A 258 17.87 -18.64 -7.29
CA GLU A 258 16.43 -18.32 -7.28
C GLU A 258 16.07 -17.28 -6.23
N LEU A 259 16.26 -17.60 -4.96
CA LEU A 259 15.72 -16.81 -3.86
C LEU A 259 16.35 -15.42 -3.73
N GLY A 260 17.68 -15.29 -3.89
CA GLY A 260 18.34 -13.99 -3.82
C GLY A 260 17.79 -12.98 -4.81
N PRO A 261 17.76 -13.30 -6.13
CA PRO A 261 17.16 -12.45 -7.15
C PRO A 261 15.68 -12.10 -6.90
N VAL A 262 14.86 -13.09 -6.53
CA VAL A 262 13.43 -12.88 -6.31
C VAL A 262 13.18 -12.03 -5.08
N LEU A 263 13.86 -12.30 -3.95
CA LEU A 263 13.74 -11.50 -2.72
C LEU A 263 14.14 -10.04 -2.96
N ALA A 264 15.28 -9.83 -3.62
CA ALA A 264 15.71 -8.49 -4.01
C ALA A 264 14.64 -7.80 -4.86
N ALA A 265 14.07 -8.50 -5.86
CA ALA A 265 13.08 -7.93 -6.76
C ALA A 265 11.77 -7.56 -6.05
N VAL A 266 11.26 -8.41 -5.15
CA VAL A 266 10.03 -8.13 -4.39
C VAL A 266 10.22 -6.92 -3.48
N LEU A 267 11.35 -6.83 -2.77
CA LEU A 267 11.66 -5.69 -1.91
C LEU A 267 11.81 -4.39 -2.70
N ILE A 268 12.49 -4.44 -3.85
CA ILE A 268 12.66 -3.28 -4.74
C ILE A 268 11.36 -2.88 -5.43
N ALA A 269 10.51 -3.83 -5.83
CA ALA A 269 9.19 -3.54 -6.38
C ALA A 269 8.32 -2.76 -5.38
N GLY A 270 8.31 -3.21 -4.11
CA GLY A 270 7.58 -2.54 -3.04
C GLY A 270 8.09 -1.13 -2.76
N ARG A 271 9.40 -0.94 -2.68
CA ARG A 271 10.02 0.32 -2.29
C ARG A 271 10.28 1.26 -3.48
N SER A 272 11.13 0.83 -4.41
CA SER A 272 11.56 1.69 -5.52
C SER A 272 10.52 1.76 -6.64
N GLY A 273 9.80 0.65 -6.89
CA GLY A 273 8.69 0.63 -7.86
C GLY A 273 7.57 1.56 -7.46
N SER A 274 7.14 1.53 -6.19
CA SER A 274 6.13 2.47 -5.66
C SER A 274 6.61 3.92 -5.69
N ALA A 275 7.89 4.17 -5.34
CA ALA A 275 8.48 5.50 -5.36
C ALA A 275 8.53 6.10 -6.79
N ILE A 276 8.88 5.31 -7.80
CA ILE A 276 8.85 5.73 -9.22
C ILE A 276 7.41 6.13 -9.61
N THR A 277 6.43 5.28 -9.28
CA THR A 277 5.01 5.53 -9.56
C THR A 277 4.53 6.81 -8.87
N ALA A 278 4.89 6.99 -7.60
CA ALA A 278 4.51 8.18 -6.84
C ALA A 278 5.14 9.46 -7.42
N GLN A 279 6.45 9.45 -7.73
CA GLN A 279 7.14 10.61 -8.30
C GLN A 279 6.53 11.04 -9.63
N ILE A 280 6.32 10.10 -10.57
CA ILE A 280 5.72 10.42 -11.87
C ILE A 280 4.24 10.81 -11.70
N GLY A 281 3.53 10.13 -10.79
CA GLY A 281 2.13 10.44 -10.49
C GLY A 281 1.95 11.83 -9.90
N VAL A 282 2.86 12.30 -9.02
CA VAL A 282 2.86 13.70 -8.53
C VAL A 282 3.07 14.67 -9.69
N MET A 283 4.04 14.42 -10.56
CA MET A 283 4.26 15.26 -11.76
C MET A 283 3.03 15.31 -12.69
N ARG A 284 2.20 14.26 -12.66
CA ARG A 284 0.92 14.25 -13.38
C ARG A 284 -0.14 15.10 -12.69
N VAL A 285 -0.21 15.04 -11.35
CA VAL A 285 -1.16 15.82 -10.54
C VAL A 285 -0.83 17.32 -10.59
N THR A 286 0.46 17.68 -10.63
CA THR A 286 0.96 19.07 -10.73
C THR A 286 1.04 19.60 -12.17
N GLU A 287 0.55 18.80 -13.15
CA GLU A 287 0.56 19.15 -14.60
C GLU A 287 1.97 19.32 -15.20
N GLU A 288 3.03 18.94 -14.48
CA GLU A 288 4.42 19.02 -14.97
C GLU A 288 4.66 18.18 -16.23
N LEU A 289 3.99 17.00 -16.33
CA LEU A 289 4.08 16.17 -17.53
C LEU A 289 3.49 16.87 -18.75
N ASP A 290 2.40 17.60 -18.59
CA ASP A 290 1.76 18.31 -19.70
C ASP A 290 2.60 19.54 -20.08
N ALA A 291 3.21 20.23 -19.10
CA ALA A 291 4.18 21.31 -19.36
C ALA A 291 5.40 20.78 -20.16
N MET A 292 5.96 19.61 -19.79
CA MET A 292 7.04 18.99 -20.56
C MET A 292 6.63 18.70 -22.01
N ARG A 293 5.38 18.24 -22.23
CA ARG A 293 4.86 17.98 -23.58
C ARG A 293 4.78 19.26 -24.42
N VAL A 294 4.29 20.37 -23.83
CA VAL A 294 4.23 21.66 -24.50
C VAL A 294 5.63 22.17 -24.87
N MET A 295 6.61 21.94 -24.00
CA MET A 295 8.03 22.28 -24.27
C MET A 295 8.72 21.34 -25.26
N GLY A 296 8.03 20.31 -25.78
CA GLY A 296 8.63 19.34 -26.70
C GLY A 296 9.63 18.36 -26.07
N ILE A 297 9.63 18.23 -24.73
CA ILE A 297 10.55 17.35 -24.01
C ILE A 297 9.97 15.90 -24.03
N PRO A 298 10.68 14.93 -24.63
CA PRO A 298 10.20 13.55 -24.73
C PRO A 298 10.24 12.85 -23.37
N HIS A 299 9.07 12.44 -22.86
CA HIS A 299 8.93 11.77 -21.57
C HIS A 299 9.73 10.44 -21.51
N GLY A 300 9.74 9.65 -22.60
CA GLY A 300 10.49 8.41 -22.68
C GLY A 300 11.96 8.60 -22.37
N PHE A 301 12.60 9.49 -23.09
CA PHE A 301 14.04 9.74 -22.99
C PHE A 301 14.45 10.41 -21.68
N ARG A 302 13.63 11.35 -21.15
CA ARG A 302 13.99 12.15 -19.97
C ARG A 302 13.52 11.54 -18.65
N LEU A 303 12.38 10.84 -18.64
CA LEU A 303 11.80 10.29 -17.41
C LEU A 303 11.94 8.77 -17.30
N VAL A 304 11.57 8.03 -18.35
CA VAL A 304 11.49 6.56 -18.29
C VAL A 304 12.89 5.95 -18.40
N MET A 305 13.64 6.30 -19.42
CA MET A 305 14.93 5.68 -19.74
C MET A 305 15.94 5.74 -18.59
N PRO A 306 16.21 6.87 -17.92
CA PRO A 306 17.23 6.90 -16.85
C PRO A 306 16.82 6.08 -15.64
N ARG A 307 15.50 5.97 -15.32
CA ARG A 307 15.00 5.12 -14.24
C ARG A 307 15.14 3.64 -14.55
N VAL A 308 14.80 3.25 -15.79
CA VAL A 308 14.93 1.85 -16.24
C VAL A 308 16.39 1.41 -16.26
N LEU A 309 17.29 2.22 -16.81
CA LEU A 309 18.72 1.91 -16.82
C LEU A 309 19.31 1.84 -15.40
N ALA A 310 18.91 2.75 -14.53
CA ALA A 310 19.35 2.75 -13.14
C ALA A 310 18.95 1.45 -12.42
N LEU A 311 17.69 1.01 -12.57
CA LEU A 311 17.23 -0.23 -11.97
C LEU A 311 17.80 -1.48 -12.67
N ALA A 312 18.00 -1.46 -13.98
CA ALA A 312 18.62 -2.55 -14.71
C ALA A 312 20.06 -2.85 -14.21
N ILE A 313 20.79 -1.81 -13.79
CA ILE A 313 22.16 -1.95 -13.25
C ILE A 313 22.14 -2.16 -11.72
N ALA A 314 21.25 -1.48 -10.99
CA ALA A 314 21.16 -1.63 -9.54
C ALA A 314 20.71 -3.03 -9.12
N MET A 315 19.73 -3.62 -9.82
CA MET A 315 19.14 -4.89 -9.43
C MET A 315 20.11 -6.07 -9.39
N PRO A 316 21.00 -6.30 -10.38
CA PRO A 316 22.06 -7.30 -10.27
C PRO A 316 22.94 -7.14 -9.03
N LEU A 317 23.34 -5.91 -8.72
CA LEU A 317 24.18 -5.61 -7.54
C LEU A 317 23.43 -5.88 -6.23
N ILE A 318 22.18 -5.46 -6.14
CA ILE A 318 21.33 -5.69 -4.96
C ILE A 318 21.03 -7.19 -4.80
N SER A 319 20.78 -7.90 -5.89
CA SER A 319 20.54 -9.34 -5.89
C SER A 319 21.76 -10.10 -5.38
N LEU A 320 22.95 -9.75 -5.87
CA LEU A 320 24.21 -10.34 -5.41
C LEU A 320 24.41 -10.05 -3.90
N TRP A 321 24.20 -8.81 -3.48
CA TRP A 321 24.31 -8.40 -2.09
C TRP A 321 23.34 -9.17 -1.17
N THR A 322 22.07 -9.31 -1.59
CA THR A 322 21.04 -10.07 -0.89
C THR A 322 21.41 -11.55 -0.79
N SER A 323 21.92 -12.14 -1.88
CA SER A 323 22.38 -13.53 -1.88
C SER A 323 23.57 -13.74 -0.95
N MET A 324 24.52 -12.82 -0.90
CA MET A 324 25.65 -12.87 0.03
C MET A 324 25.17 -12.80 1.49
N ALA A 325 24.26 -11.88 1.80
CA ALA A 325 23.69 -11.77 3.12
C ALA A 325 22.92 -13.05 3.53
N ALA A 326 22.15 -13.63 2.59
CA ALA A 326 21.43 -14.88 2.82
C ALA A 326 22.36 -16.08 3.02
N LEU A 327 23.46 -16.17 2.26
CA LEU A 327 24.48 -17.19 2.46
C LEU A 327 25.17 -17.05 3.83
N LEU A 328 25.46 -15.82 4.26
CA LEU A 328 26.00 -15.57 5.60
C LEU A 328 25.03 -16.04 6.69
N GLY A 329 23.76 -15.70 6.59
CA GLY A 329 22.73 -16.20 7.51
C GLY A 329 22.62 -17.72 7.49
N GLY A 330 22.63 -18.31 6.31
CA GLY A 330 22.60 -19.77 6.10
C GLY A 330 23.81 -20.48 6.71
N MET A 331 25.00 -19.92 6.54
CA MET A 331 26.24 -20.43 7.10
C MET A 331 26.23 -20.44 8.63
N LEU A 332 25.80 -19.32 9.25
CA LEU A 332 25.69 -19.22 10.71
C LEU A 332 24.66 -20.24 11.28
N ALA A 333 23.56 -20.43 10.61
CA ALA A 333 22.55 -21.38 11.03
C ALA A 333 22.99 -22.85 10.82
N ALA A 334 23.72 -23.16 9.74
CA ALA A 334 24.27 -24.49 9.50
C ALA A 334 25.35 -24.87 10.53
N ASP A 335 26.18 -23.93 10.96
CA ASP A 335 27.14 -24.10 12.05
C ASP A 335 26.41 -24.44 13.35
N ALA A 336 25.41 -23.64 13.73
CA ALA A 336 24.65 -23.83 14.96
C ALA A 336 23.76 -25.08 14.99
N ALA A 337 23.25 -25.54 13.84
CA ALA A 337 22.29 -26.65 13.76
C ALA A 337 22.94 -28.01 13.44
N LEU A 338 24.04 -28.02 12.68
CA LEU A 338 24.66 -29.24 12.14
C LEU A 338 26.15 -29.35 12.44
N ASP A 339 26.75 -28.43 13.21
CA ASP A 339 28.20 -28.35 13.46
C ASP A 339 29.04 -28.27 12.17
N ILE A 340 28.44 -27.70 11.09
CA ILE A 340 29.12 -27.48 9.82
C ILE A 340 29.95 -26.22 9.93
N SER A 341 31.27 -26.35 10.08
CA SER A 341 32.14 -25.20 10.24
C SER A 341 32.04 -24.20 9.07
N PRO A 342 32.12 -22.88 9.33
CA PRO A 342 32.12 -21.84 8.30
C PRO A 342 33.21 -22.04 7.23
N ALA A 343 34.38 -22.57 7.63
CA ALA A 343 35.47 -22.88 6.70
C ALA A 343 35.12 -23.97 5.70
N TYR A 344 34.42 -25.04 6.16
CA TYR A 344 33.89 -26.07 5.29
C TYR A 344 32.85 -25.52 4.34
N PHE A 345 31.88 -24.74 4.87
CA PHE A 345 30.82 -24.12 4.07
C PHE A 345 31.39 -23.29 2.91
N LEU A 346 32.35 -22.40 3.20
CA LEU A 346 33.01 -21.56 2.19
C LEU A 346 33.82 -22.36 1.17
N SER A 347 34.49 -23.44 1.58
CA SER A 347 35.28 -24.27 0.68
C SER A 347 34.41 -25.16 -0.22
N ALA A 348 33.23 -25.56 0.25
CA ALA A 348 32.26 -26.38 -0.50
C ALA A 348 31.42 -25.54 -1.49
N LEU A 349 31.13 -24.27 -1.18
CA LEU A 349 30.24 -23.39 -1.95
C LEU A 349 30.63 -23.28 -3.46
N PRO A 350 31.90 -23.11 -3.88
CA PRO A 350 32.25 -23.01 -5.30
C PRO A 350 32.03 -24.33 -6.08
N ARG A 351 32.03 -25.46 -5.37
CA ARG A 351 31.72 -26.76 -5.97
C ARG A 351 30.21 -26.99 -6.06
N ALA A 352 29.46 -26.48 -5.06
CA ALA A 352 28.03 -26.59 -4.96
C ALA A 352 27.29 -25.68 -5.98
N VAL A 353 27.81 -24.48 -6.23
CA VAL A 353 27.20 -23.47 -7.09
C VAL A 353 28.13 -23.14 -8.25
N PRO A 354 27.95 -23.79 -9.41
CA PRO A 354 28.68 -23.45 -10.63
C PRO A 354 28.48 -21.97 -11.02
N ILE A 355 29.53 -21.33 -11.54
CA ILE A 355 29.52 -19.90 -11.89
C ILE A 355 28.42 -19.53 -12.91
N ALA A 356 27.97 -20.48 -13.71
CA ALA A 356 26.87 -20.32 -14.66
C ALA A 356 25.56 -19.90 -13.96
N ASN A 357 25.31 -20.38 -12.73
CA ASN A 357 24.13 -19.99 -11.94
C ASN A 357 24.21 -18.53 -11.50
N LEU A 358 25.41 -18.03 -11.18
CA LEU A 358 25.60 -16.62 -10.81
C LEU A 358 25.34 -15.70 -12.02
N TRP A 359 25.83 -16.06 -13.22
CA TRP A 359 25.54 -15.31 -14.43
C TRP A 359 24.06 -15.31 -14.78
N LEU A 360 23.38 -16.46 -14.62
CA LEU A 360 21.94 -16.55 -14.84
C LEU A 360 21.17 -15.67 -13.84
N ALA A 361 21.53 -15.72 -12.55
CA ALA A 361 20.94 -14.91 -11.50
C ALA A 361 21.10 -13.40 -11.78
N THR A 362 22.30 -13.00 -12.21
CA THR A 362 22.64 -11.62 -12.58
C THR A 362 21.81 -11.14 -13.78
N ALA A 363 21.75 -11.97 -14.84
CA ALA A 363 20.98 -11.64 -16.04
C ALA A 363 19.48 -11.51 -15.76
N LYS A 364 18.88 -12.45 -15.01
CA LYS A 364 17.45 -12.37 -14.67
C LYS A 364 17.15 -11.19 -13.74
N SER A 365 18.06 -10.84 -12.82
CA SER A 365 17.90 -9.67 -11.96
C SER A 365 17.87 -8.37 -12.76
N ALA A 366 18.66 -8.24 -13.81
CA ALA A 366 18.60 -7.08 -14.72
C ALA A 366 17.24 -6.98 -15.41
N VAL A 367 16.68 -8.10 -15.86
CA VAL A 367 15.34 -8.16 -16.45
C VAL A 367 14.28 -7.76 -15.43
N PHE A 368 14.38 -8.22 -14.18
CA PHE A 368 13.47 -7.80 -13.11
C PHE A 368 13.54 -6.29 -12.87
N GLY A 369 14.73 -5.70 -12.86
CA GLY A 369 14.91 -4.26 -12.73
C GLY A 369 14.24 -3.47 -13.84
N ILE A 370 14.39 -3.91 -15.09
CA ILE A 370 13.72 -3.31 -16.25
C ILE A 370 12.19 -3.37 -16.09
N LEU A 371 11.66 -4.55 -15.74
CA LEU A 371 10.22 -4.74 -15.56
C LEU A 371 9.64 -3.86 -14.46
N ILE A 372 10.27 -3.84 -13.28
CA ILE A 372 9.82 -3.04 -12.14
C ILE A 372 9.79 -1.56 -12.52
N ALA A 373 10.85 -1.05 -13.17
CA ALA A 373 10.92 0.35 -13.58
C ALA A 373 9.86 0.71 -14.63
N LEU A 374 9.67 -0.16 -15.64
CA LEU A 374 8.67 0.05 -16.70
C LEU A 374 7.26 0.06 -16.14
N ILE A 375 6.93 -0.91 -15.27
CA ILE A 375 5.62 -0.98 -14.62
C ILE A 375 5.39 0.25 -13.74
N GLY A 376 6.40 0.65 -12.95
CA GLY A 376 6.34 1.86 -12.14
C GLY A 376 6.08 3.12 -12.97
N CYS A 377 6.80 3.30 -14.06
CA CYS A 377 6.60 4.41 -14.98
C CYS A 377 5.22 4.36 -15.66
N TYR A 378 4.78 3.18 -16.09
CA TYR A 378 3.48 2.99 -16.73
C TYR A 378 2.32 3.42 -15.84
N PHE A 379 2.28 2.91 -14.60
CA PHE A 379 1.24 3.29 -13.65
C PHE A 379 1.35 4.77 -13.25
N GLY A 380 2.55 5.30 -13.03
CA GLY A 380 2.75 6.70 -12.72
C GLY A 380 2.20 7.65 -13.80
N MET A 381 2.43 7.34 -15.08
CA MET A 381 1.89 8.14 -16.19
C MET A 381 0.38 8.03 -16.37
N LYS A 382 -0.26 6.96 -15.85
CA LYS A 382 -1.72 6.73 -15.92
C LYS A 382 -2.50 7.29 -14.73
N VAL A 383 -1.84 7.83 -13.72
CA VAL A 383 -2.50 8.49 -12.58
C VAL A 383 -3.39 9.62 -13.09
N LYS A 384 -4.62 9.70 -12.58
CA LYS A 384 -5.50 10.84 -12.80
C LYS A 384 -5.08 12.01 -11.89
N PRO A 385 -5.40 13.27 -12.20
CA PRO A 385 -4.99 14.42 -11.39
C PRO A 385 -5.78 14.51 -10.07
N ASN A 386 -5.75 13.46 -9.27
CA ASN A 386 -6.27 13.43 -7.91
C ASN A 386 -5.43 12.49 -7.02
N THR A 387 -5.40 12.78 -5.72
CA THR A 387 -4.61 12.06 -4.71
C THR A 387 -5.07 10.61 -4.50
N GLU A 388 -6.35 10.33 -4.64
CA GLU A 388 -6.90 8.97 -4.53
C GLU A 388 -6.37 8.05 -5.65
N SER A 389 -6.36 8.55 -6.89
CA SER A 389 -5.79 7.82 -8.04
C SER A 389 -4.31 7.57 -7.88
N LEU A 390 -3.56 8.50 -7.24
CA LEU A 390 -2.14 8.33 -6.93
C LEU A 390 -1.92 7.14 -5.99
N GLY A 391 -2.68 7.05 -4.90
CA GLY A 391 -2.60 5.93 -3.95
C GLY A 391 -2.96 4.58 -4.61
N ARG A 392 -4.03 4.53 -5.39
CA ARG A 392 -4.40 3.32 -6.15
C ARG A 392 -3.33 2.94 -7.19
N GLY A 393 -2.76 3.92 -7.87
CA GLY A 393 -1.71 3.73 -8.86
C GLY A 393 -0.46 3.10 -8.26
N THR A 394 0.00 3.58 -7.11
CA THR A 394 1.16 3.02 -6.39
C THR A 394 0.93 1.59 -5.95
N THR A 395 -0.22 1.29 -5.35
CA THR A 395 -0.57 -0.09 -4.94
C THR A 395 -0.65 -1.04 -6.14
N SER A 396 -1.32 -0.63 -7.22
CA SER A 396 -1.44 -1.43 -8.44
C SER A 396 -0.09 -1.68 -9.09
N SER A 397 0.81 -0.69 -9.08
CA SER A 397 2.18 -0.82 -9.58
C SER A 397 2.96 -1.90 -8.83
N VAL A 398 2.91 -1.89 -7.49
CA VAL A 398 3.61 -2.88 -6.66
C VAL A 398 3.09 -4.28 -6.92
N VAL A 399 1.77 -4.48 -6.87
CA VAL A 399 1.15 -5.80 -7.09
C VAL A 399 1.49 -6.33 -8.50
N THR A 400 1.36 -5.49 -9.52
CA THR A 400 1.65 -5.88 -10.90
C THR A 400 3.15 -6.18 -11.09
N SER A 401 4.05 -5.40 -10.48
CA SER A 401 5.49 -5.62 -10.54
C SER A 401 5.88 -6.95 -9.90
N ILE A 402 5.38 -7.25 -8.72
CA ILE A 402 5.64 -8.53 -8.03
C ILE A 402 5.12 -9.69 -8.87
N THR A 403 3.90 -9.60 -9.38
CA THR A 403 3.30 -10.64 -10.23
C THR A 403 4.12 -10.87 -11.50
N ALA A 404 4.54 -9.79 -12.17
CA ALA A 404 5.36 -9.88 -13.38
C ALA A 404 6.74 -10.50 -13.10
N VAL A 405 7.37 -10.14 -11.99
CA VAL A 405 8.65 -10.72 -11.54
C VAL A 405 8.51 -12.22 -11.34
N ILE A 406 7.48 -12.68 -10.61
CA ILE A 406 7.26 -14.11 -10.34
C ILE A 406 6.98 -14.87 -11.65
N LEU A 407 6.19 -14.31 -12.57
CA LEU A 407 5.91 -14.93 -13.86
C LEU A 407 7.19 -15.07 -14.71
N VAL A 408 8.00 -14.02 -14.74
CA VAL A 408 9.26 -14.04 -15.49
C VAL A 408 10.28 -14.96 -14.82
N ASP A 409 10.32 -15.03 -13.50
CA ASP A 409 11.15 -15.97 -12.76
C ASP A 409 10.81 -17.42 -13.12
N ALA A 410 9.52 -17.77 -13.09
CA ALA A 410 9.04 -19.09 -13.51
C ALA A 410 9.42 -19.41 -14.98
N LEU A 411 9.33 -18.41 -15.87
CA LEU A 411 9.75 -18.56 -17.27
C LEU A 411 11.26 -18.84 -17.37
N PHE A 412 12.09 -18.09 -16.64
CA PHE A 412 13.55 -18.34 -16.59
C PHE A 412 13.86 -19.73 -16.03
N ALA A 413 13.18 -20.17 -14.97
CA ALA A 413 13.37 -21.49 -14.37
C ALA A 413 13.10 -22.62 -15.38
N VAL A 414 12.05 -22.48 -16.22
CA VAL A 414 11.69 -23.46 -17.25
C VAL A 414 12.66 -23.42 -18.44
N LEU A 415 12.96 -22.23 -18.96
CA LEU A 415 13.82 -22.06 -20.15
C LEU A 415 15.29 -22.49 -19.89
N PHE A 416 15.79 -22.19 -18.70
CA PHE A 416 17.19 -22.42 -18.34
C PHE A 416 17.39 -23.58 -17.35
N LYS A 417 16.42 -24.52 -17.28
CA LYS A 417 16.50 -25.69 -16.37
C LYS A 417 17.75 -26.52 -16.52
N GLY A 418 18.32 -26.59 -17.74
CA GLY A 418 19.54 -27.38 -18.05
C GLY A 418 20.85 -26.65 -17.76
N ILE A 419 20.82 -25.35 -17.48
CA ILE A 419 22.05 -24.57 -17.25
C ILE A 419 22.41 -24.60 -15.75
N GLY A 420 23.68 -24.92 -15.47
CA GLY A 420 24.24 -24.90 -14.12
C GLY A 420 23.95 -26.13 -13.27
N PHE A 421 23.30 -27.15 -13.79
CA PHE A 421 23.29 -28.49 -13.19
C PHE A 421 24.43 -29.29 -13.84
N ARG A 422 25.29 -29.85 -13.00
CA ARG A 422 26.21 -30.89 -13.46
C ARG A 422 25.38 -32.15 -13.67
N GLY A 423 25.25 -32.61 -14.94
CA GLY A 423 24.72 -33.91 -15.26
C GLY A 423 25.58 -35.03 -14.71
#